data_5c2e772d8489332f51200d663a5cd944
#
_entry.id   5c2e772d8489332f51200d663a5cd944
#
_cell.length_a   1.000
_cell.length_b   1.000
_cell.length_c   1.000
_cell.angle_alpha   90.00
_cell.angle_beta   90.00
_cell.angle_gamma   90.00
#
_symmetry.space_group_name_H-M   'P 1'
#
loop_
_entity.id
_entity.type
_entity.pdbx_description
1 polymer ?
#
loop_
_entity_poly.entity_id
_entity_poly.type
_entity_poly.pdbx_seq_one_letter_code
_entity_poly.pdbx_strand_id
1 'polypeptide(L)'
;MTSTASQRDSRNSLLAEITGYLGGAFVLISLAIFVGERFDTLDKALRSGLFALLSGILASLTLSLGNYSSLRSRMSSVLGLGSSVSMTISLSTYFEIDRAPLAAFLIGTALTAAFFFKNRTELLHLGTAIYLFITSIMLAATIVNQDRDALTMPAAASIWLGLSAIWIYLAFNRKIQVTLGYALASLLLFLAIQVFFIQDHHLISYLVAAVSVYALMRLYLIERIWPLLVAPLLIANFSIAELISATLGGSLGAVTGLFVAGVLLIVTSLYVTRSLNQPKRS
;
A
#
# COMPACT_ATOMS: atom_id res chain seq x y z
N MET A 1 -37.14 26.76 8.47
CA MET A 1 -37.60 25.38 8.21
C MET A 1 -36.73 24.59 7.22
N THR A 2 -35.52 25.01 6.87
CA THR A 2 -34.64 24.35 5.87
C THR A 2 -33.60 23.38 6.46
N SER A 3 -33.43 23.28 7.79
CA SER A 3 -32.39 22.45 8.41
C SER A 3 -32.76 20.96 8.55
N THR A 4 -34.06 20.64 8.62
CA THR A 4 -34.52 19.24 8.84
C THR A 4 -34.49 18.37 7.58
N ALA A 5 -34.65 18.94 6.39
CA ALA A 5 -34.59 18.22 5.13
C ALA A 5 -33.15 17.77 4.80
N SER A 6 -32.16 18.67 4.97
CA SER A 6 -30.74 18.38 4.74
C SER A 6 -30.18 17.31 5.69
N GLN A 7 -30.61 17.29 6.95
CA GLN A 7 -30.22 16.25 7.91
C GLN A 7 -30.83 14.87 7.60
N ARG A 8 -32.06 14.85 7.08
CA ARG A 8 -32.74 13.60 6.68
C ARG A 8 -32.07 12.96 5.46
N ASP A 9 -31.70 13.76 4.47
CA ASP A 9 -31.00 13.28 3.27
C ASP A 9 -29.59 12.73 3.58
N SER A 10 -28.84 13.38 4.47
CA SER A 10 -27.52 12.92 4.90
C SER A 10 -27.61 11.60 5.70
N ARG A 11 -28.63 11.44 6.55
CA ARG A 11 -28.86 10.21 7.33
C ARG A 11 -29.31 9.04 6.47
N ASN A 12 -30.15 9.28 5.46
CA ASN A 12 -30.58 8.24 4.52
C ASN A 12 -29.45 7.78 3.61
N SER A 13 -28.55 8.69 3.21
CA SER A 13 -27.37 8.32 2.43
C SER A 13 -26.38 7.48 3.25
N LEU A 14 -26.19 7.81 4.53
CA LEU A 14 -25.32 7.05 5.44
C LEU A 14 -25.87 5.65 5.73
N LEU A 15 -27.19 5.51 5.94
CA LEU A 15 -27.83 4.22 6.12
C LEU A 15 -27.72 3.35 4.87
N ALA A 16 -27.94 3.92 3.67
CA ALA A 16 -27.77 3.22 2.42
C ALA A 16 -26.33 2.76 2.20
N GLU A 17 -25.36 3.57 2.59
CA GLU A 17 -23.92 3.24 2.52
C GLU A 17 -23.59 2.08 3.46
N ILE A 18 -23.99 2.13 4.72
CA ILE A 18 -23.78 1.07 5.71
C ILE A 18 -24.44 -0.24 5.26
N THR A 19 -25.69 -0.17 4.80
CA THR A 19 -26.43 -1.35 4.33
C THR A 19 -25.77 -1.96 3.08
N GLY A 20 -25.27 -1.13 2.17
CA GLY A 20 -24.52 -1.58 1.00
C GLY A 20 -23.21 -2.29 1.37
N TYR A 21 -22.43 -1.76 2.31
CA TYR A 21 -21.21 -2.41 2.79
C TYR A 21 -21.48 -3.70 3.55
N LEU A 22 -22.49 -3.72 4.42
CA LEU A 22 -22.91 -4.94 5.13
C LEU A 22 -23.39 -6.01 4.14
N GLY A 23 -24.23 -5.65 3.19
CA GLY A 23 -24.67 -6.57 2.14
C GLY A 23 -23.52 -7.12 1.32
N GLY A 24 -22.59 -6.27 0.90
CA GLY A 24 -21.37 -6.68 0.20
C GLY A 24 -20.49 -7.62 1.05
N ALA A 25 -20.31 -7.30 2.33
CA ALA A 25 -19.55 -8.14 3.26
C ALA A 25 -20.21 -9.52 3.44
N PHE A 26 -21.52 -9.58 3.62
CA PHE A 26 -22.25 -10.85 3.73
C PHE A 26 -22.14 -11.70 2.46
N VAL A 27 -22.23 -11.10 1.28
CA VAL A 27 -22.03 -11.81 0.00
C VAL A 27 -20.62 -12.38 -0.08
N LEU A 28 -19.60 -11.59 0.27
CA LEU A 28 -18.20 -12.03 0.24
C LEU A 28 -17.93 -13.13 1.26
N ILE A 29 -18.47 -13.02 2.49
CA ILE A 29 -18.32 -14.04 3.54
C ILE A 29 -19.03 -15.33 3.11
N SER A 30 -20.27 -15.25 2.60
CA SER A 30 -21.02 -16.42 2.12
C SER A 30 -20.29 -17.11 0.97
N LEU A 31 -19.73 -16.34 0.04
CA LEU A 31 -18.94 -16.88 -1.06
C LEU A 31 -17.67 -17.55 -0.54
N ALA A 32 -16.98 -16.93 0.42
CA ALA A 32 -15.77 -17.49 1.02
C ALA A 32 -16.05 -18.81 1.77
N ILE A 33 -17.15 -18.88 2.52
CA ILE A 33 -17.58 -20.12 3.21
C ILE A 33 -17.94 -21.19 2.17
N PHE A 34 -18.78 -20.86 1.18
CA PHE A 34 -19.15 -21.80 0.12
C PHE A 34 -17.95 -22.34 -0.63
N VAL A 35 -17.02 -21.45 -1.01
CA VAL A 35 -15.77 -21.84 -1.66
C VAL A 35 -14.92 -22.69 -0.72
N GLY A 36 -14.79 -22.32 0.57
CA GLY A 36 -14.00 -23.08 1.56
C GLY A 36 -14.53 -24.49 1.80
N GLU A 37 -15.86 -24.68 1.89
CA GLU A 37 -16.46 -25.99 2.13
C GLU A 37 -16.47 -26.91 0.89
N ARG A 38 -16.59 -26.34 -0.30
CA ARG A 38 -16.73 -27.09 -1.55
C ARG A 38 -15.51 -27.01 -2.45
N PHE A 39 -14.52 -26.21 -2.08
CA PHE A 39 -13.37 -25.90 -2.92
C PHE A 39 -12.63 -27.18 -3.37
N ASP A 40 -12.41 -28.11 -2.45
CA ASP A 40 -11.66 -29.35 -2.76
C ASP A 40 -12.46 -30.37 -3.58
N THR A 41 -13.80 -30.24 -3.60
CA THR A 41 -14.70 -31.13 -4.36
C THR A 41 -14.94 -30.66 -5.80
N LEU A 42 -14.66 -29.38 -6.10
CA LEU A 42 -14.84 -28.82 -7.44
C LEU A 42 -13.61 -29.08 -8.30
N ASP A 43 -13.83 -29.38 -9.57
CA ASP A 43 -12.73 -29.45 -10.55
C ASP A 43 -12.02 -28.10 -10.68
N LYS A 44 -10.71 -28.15 -10.91
CA LYS A 44 -9.82 -26.99 -11.01
C LYS A 44 -10.30 -25.95 -12.03
N ALA A 45 -10.74 -26.41 -13.22
CA ALA A 45 -11.23 -25.54 -14.26
C ALA A 45 -12.54 -24.83 -13.83
N LEU A 46 -13.42 -25.53 -13.10
CA LEU A 46 -14.66 -24.95 -12.59
C LEU A 46 -14.40 -23.90 -11.50
N ARG A 47 -13.47 -24.18 -10.58
CA ARG A 47 -13.03 -23.20 -9.56
C ARG A 47 -12.52 -21.92 -10.18
N SER A 48 -11.57 -22.06 -11.11
CA SER A 48 -11.00 -20.92 -11.83
C SER A 48 -12.09 -20.16 -12.62
N GLY A 49 -12.95 -20.89 -13.34
CA GLY A 49 -14.05 -20.31 -14.10
C GLY A 49 -15.04 -19.49 -13.26
N LEU A 50 -15.38 -19.96 -12.06
CA LEU A 50 -16.25 -19.23 -11.13
C LEU A 50 -15.63 -17.90 -10.69
N PHE A 51 -14.33 -17.87 -10.35
CA PHE A 51 -13.66 -16.63 -9.98
C PHE A 51 -13.46 -15.69 -11.17
N ALA A 52 -13.21 -16.23 -12.38
CA ALA A 52 -13.18 -15.43 -13.59
C ALA A 52 -14.52 -14.77 -13.90
N LEU A 53 -15.61 -15.52 -13.79
CA LEU A 53 -16.98 -15.03 -13.97
C LEU A 53 -17.30 -13.93 -12.94
N LEU A 54 -16.99 -14.17 -11.66
CA LEU A 54 -17.15 -13.17 -10.60
C LEU A 54 -16.36 -11.90 -10.90
N SER A 55 -15.10 -12.04 -11.30
CA SER A 55 -14.28 -10.90 -11.71
C SER A 55 -14.92 -10.12 -12.84
N GLY A 56 -15.44 -10.79 -13.88
CA GLY A 56 -16.12 -10.16 -15.00
C GLY A 56 -17.37 -9.40 -14.60
N ILE A 57 -18.21 -9.97 -13.71
CA ILE A 57 -19.39 -9.31 -13.17
C ILE A 57 -19.00 -8.06 -12.38
N LEU A 58 -18.04 -8.18 -11.46
CA LEU A 58 -17.58 -7.06 -10.64
C LEU A 58 -16.94 -5.94 -11.49
N ALA A 59 -16.16 -6.32 -12.51
CA ALA A 59 -15.60 -5.36 -13.47
C ALA A 59 -16.72 -4.61 -14.23
N SER A 60 -17.71 -5.32 -14.72
CA SER A 60 -18.85 -4.73 -15.45
C SER A 60 -19.62 -3.76 -14.57
N LEU A 61 -19.87 -4.11 -13.32
CA LEU A 61 -20.50 -3.23 -12.33
C LEU A 61 -19.63 -2.01 -12.02
N THR A 62 -18.32 -2.20 -11.86
CA THR A 62 -17.35 -1.10 -11.67
C THR A 62 -17.42 -0.11 -12.84
N LEU A 63 -17.48 -0.61 -14.05
CA LEU A 63 -17.53 0.22 -15.25
C LEU A 63 -18.88 0.94 -15.42
N SER A 64 -19.99 0.31 -15.02
CA SER A 64 -21.34 0.86 -15.14
C SER A 64 -21.68 1.93 -14.11
N LEU A 65 -21.14 1.82 -12.88
CA LEU A 65 -21.45 2.75 -11.79
C LEU A 65 -20.91 4.18 -12.05
N GLY A 66 -19.83 4.33 -12.82
CA GLY A 66 -19.27 5.63 -13.19
C GLY A 66 -18.88 6.50 -11.99
N ASN A 67 -18.48 7.75 -12.27
CA ASN A 67 -18.00 8.72 -11.25
C ASN A 67 -19.06 9.78 -10.87
N TYR A 68 -20.36 9.48 -10.97
CA TYR A 68 -21.43 10.48 -10.84
C TYR A 68 -21.72 10.96 -9.42
N SER A 69 -21.31 10.22 -8.38
CA SER A 69 -21.46 10.64 -6.98
C SER A 69 -20.37 10.00 -6.11
N SER A 70 -20.12 10.60 -4.93
CA SER A 70 -19.11 10.08 -3.97
C SER A 70 -19.39 8.64 -3.55
N LEU A 71 -20.67 8.28 -3.32
CA LEU A 71 -21.08 6.93 -2.96
C LEU A 71 -20.81 5.94 -4.10
N ARG A 72 -21.22 6.27 -5.32
CA ARG A 72 -21.01 5.40 -6.50
C ARG A 72 -19.52 5.21 -6.78
N SER A 73 -18.72 6.25 -6.63
CA SER A 73 -17.26 6.18 -6.78
C SER A 73 -16.63 5.24 -5.76
N ARG A 74 -17.06 5.28 -4.49
CA ARG A 74 -16.57 4.36 -3.45
C ARG A 74 -17.01 2.91 -3.72
N MET A 75 -18.28 2.68 -4.06
CA MET A 75 -18.77 1.36 -4.42
C MET A 75 -18.02 0.80 -5.64
N SER A 76 -17.85 1.60 -6.69
CA SER A 76 -17.06 1.23 -7.87
C SER A 76 -15.63 0.84 -7.51
N SER A 77 -15.02 1.50 -6.52
CA SER A 77 -13.67 1.17 -6.06
C SER A 77 -13.59 -0.18 -5.36
N VAL A 78 -14.55 -0.48 -4.47
CA VAL A 78 -14.62 -1.78 -3.79
C VAL A 78 -14.85 -2.90 -4.80
N LEU A 79 -15.78 -2.71 -5.74
CA LEU A 79 -16.06 -3.70 -6.80
C LEU A 79 -14.86 -3.90 -7.73
N GLY A 80 -14.13 -2.82 -8.07
CA GLY A 80 -12.91 -2.88 -8.88
C GLY A 80 -11.79 -3.66 -8.18
N LEU A 81 -11.58 -3.45 -6.89
CA LEU A 81 -10.65 -4.26 -6.09
C LEU A 81 -11.10 -5.72 -6.02
N GLY A 82 -12.38 -5.95 -5.74
CA GLY A 82 -12.95 -7.30 -5.72
C GLY A 82 -12.77 -8.03 -7.05
N SER A 83 -12.95 -7.34 -8.17
CA SER A 83 -12.67 -7.88 -9.51
C SER A 83 -11.21 -8.29 -9.66
N SER A 84 -10.26 -7.42 -9.29
CA SER A 84 -8.83 -7.70 -9.39
C SER A 84 -8.43 -8.89 -8.53
N VAL A 85 -8.92 -8.97 -7.29
CA VAL A 85 -8.69 -10.09 -6.37
C VAL A 85 -9.25 -11.39 -6.95
N SER A 86 -10.50 -11.38 -7.42
CA SER A 86 -11.14 -12.56 -8.01
C SER A 86 -10.38 -13.05 -9.24
N MET A 87 -9.90 -12.15 -10.11
CA MET A 87 -9.08 -12.52 -11.26
C MET A 87 -7.75 -13.15 -10.85
N THR A 88 -7.08 -12.56 -9.86
CA THR A 88 -5.81 -13.11 -9.33
C THR A 88 -6.01 -14.51 -8.77
N ILE A 89 -7.07 -14.74 -7.99
CA ILE A 89 -7.42 -16.06 -7.45
C ILE A 89 -7.72 -17.05 -8.60
N SER A 90 -8.51 -16.63 -9.60
CA SER A 90 -8.82 -17.43 -10.77
C SER A 90 -7.55 -17.94 -11.48
N LEU A 91 -6.65 -17.02 -11.79
CA LEU A 91 -5.41 -17.34 -12.50
C LEU A 91 -4.46 -18.18 -11.64
N SER A 92 -4.33 -17.87 -10.35
CA SER A 92 -3.51 -18.64 -9.42
C SER A 92 -4.05 -20.06 -9.24
N THR A 93 -5.37 -20.24 -9.27
CA THR A 93 -6.01 -21.56 -9.21
C THR A 93 -5.78 -22.34 -10.48
N TYR A 94 -5.88 -21.70 -11.65
CA TYR A 94 -5.74 -22.37 -12.95
C TYR A 94 -4.30 -22.81 -13.23
N PHE A 95 -3.31 -21.92 -13.02
CA PHE A 95 -1.92 -22.16 -13.40
C PHE A 95 -1.09 -22.90 -12.35
N GLU A 96 -1.66 -23.23 -11.17
CA GLU A 96 -0.91 -23.70 -9.99
C GLU A 96 0.09 -22.66 -9.47
N ILE A 97 -0.07 -22.28 -8.20
CA ILE A 97 0.68 -21.17 -7.58
C ILE A 97 2.20 -21.28 -7.81
N ASP A 98 2.72 -22.51 -7.88
CA ASP A 98 4.15 -22.75 -8.03
C ASP A 98 4.71 -22.43 -9.43
N ARG A 99 3.86 -22.32 -10.46
CA ARG A 99 4.30 -22.15 -11.86
C ARG A 99 4.11 -20.76 -12.44
N ALA A 100 3.15 -19.97 -11.98
CA ALA A 100 2.88 -18.66 -12.54
C ALA A 100 2.27 -17.62 -11.56
N PRO A 101 2.74 -17.51 -10.30
CA PRO A 101 2.20 -16.53 -9.37
C PRO A 101 2.41 -15.11 -9.88
N LEU A 102 3.55 -14.83 -10.49
CA LEU A 102 3.87 -13.52 -11.07
C LEU A 102 2.85 -13.07 -12.11
N ALA A 103 2.46 -13.96 -13.05
CA ALA A 103 1.48 -13.61 -14.09
C ALA A 103 0.12 -13.24 -13.51
N ALA A 104 -0.36 -13.98 -12.49
CA ALA A 104 -1.62 -13.70 -11.83
C ALA A 104 -1.60 -12.32 -11.13
N PHE A 105 -0.52 -12.02 -10.40
CA PHE A 105 -0.36 -10.73 -9.73
C PHE A 105 -0.13 -9.58 -10.70
N LEU A 106 0.58 -9.78 -11.81
CA LEU A 106 0.73 -8.77 -12.86
C LEU A 106 -0.63 -8.39 -13.47
N ILE A 107 -1.47 -9.39 -13.77
CA ILE A 107 -2.82 -9.13 -14.31
C ILE A 107 -3.68 -8.43 -13.26
N GLY A 108 -3.66 -8.87 -11.99
CA GLY A 108 -4.34 -8.19 -10.89
C GLY A 108 -3.90 -6.74 -10.73
N THR A 109 -2.59 -6.48 -10.82
CA THR A 109 -2.00 -5.13 -10.78
C THR A 109 -2.50 -4.28 -11.96
N ALA A 110 -2.47 -4.82 -13.17
CA ALA A 110 -2.93 -4.13 -14.37
C ALA A 110 -4.42 -3.75 -14.29
N LEU A 111 -5.26 -4.68 -13.80
CA LEU A 111 -6.70 -4.42 -13.59
C LEU A 111 -6.93 -3.33 -12.54
N THR A 112 -6.27 -3.43 -11.38
CA THR A 112 -6.42 -2.45 -10.30
C THR A 112 -5.94 -1.08 -10.76
N ALA A 113 -4.81 -1.00 -11.46
CA ALA A 113 -4.31 0.24 -12.05
C ALA A 113 -5.27 0.82 -13.08
N ALA A 114 -5.85 0.00 -13.97
CA ALA A 114 -6.83 0.45 -14.95
C ALA A 114 -8.08 1.06 -14.29
N PHE A 115 -8.59 0.42 -13.23
CA PHE A 115 -9.70 0.98 -12.45
C PHE A 115 -9.30 2.25 -11.71
N PHE A 116 -8.09 2.33 -11.17
CA PHE A 116 -7.57 3.54 -10.54
C PHE A 116 -7.47 4.71 -11.54
N PHE A 117 -6.91 4.50 -12.70
CA PHE A 117 -6.84 5.57 -13.73
C PHE A 117 -8.22 6.05 -14.16
N LYS A 118 -9.22 5.19 -14.14
CA LYS A 118 -10.59 5.56 -14.43
C LYS A 118 -11.27 6.32 -13.28
N ASN A 119 -11.12 5.86 -12.03
CA ASN A 119 -11.90 6.36 -10.89
C ASN A 119 -11.09 7.19 -9.87
N ARG A 120 -9.76 7.20 -9.93
CA ARG A 120 -8.83 7.98 -9.09
C ARG A 120 -9.19 8.09 -7.60
N THR A 121 -9.71 7.02 -7.00
CA THR A 121 -10.07 6.98 -5.58
C THR A 121 -8.88 6.55 -4.72
N GLU A 122 -8.89 6.95 -3.44
CA GLU A 122 -7.85 6.56 -2.48
C GLU A 122 -7.76 5.04 -2.31
N LEU A 123 -8.90 4.37 -2.28
CA LEU A 123 -8.99 2.92 -2.11
C LEU A 123 -8.33 2.17 -3.29
N LEU A 124 -8.60 2.58 -4.54
CA LEU A 124 -7.96 1.97 -5.71
C LEU A 124 -6.48 2.32 -5.80
N HIS A 125 -6.08 3.52 -5.38
CA HIS A 125 -4.68 3.90 -5.28
C HIS A 125 -3.92 3.00 -4.28
N LEU A 126 -4.49 2.81 -3.09
CA LEU A 126 -3.94 1.91 -2.08
C LEU A 126 -3.89 0.45 -2.59
N GLY A 127 -4.98 -0.02 -3.20
CA GLY A 127 -5.04 -1.34 -3.82
C GLY A 127 -3.97 -1.55 -4.88
N THR A 128 -3.77 -0.56 -5.76
CA THR A 128 -2.70 -0.59 -6.79
C THR A 128 -1.32 -0.66 -6.15
N ALA A 129 -1.08 0.09 -5.07
CA ALA A 129 0.19 0.06 -4.35
C ALA A 129 0.44 -1.31 -3.70
N ILE A 130 -0.58 -1.92 -3.06
CA ILE A 130 -0.47 -3.26 -2.46
C ILE A 130 -0.19 -4.31 -3.55
N TYR A 131 -0.90 -4.27 -4.67
CA TYR A 131 -0.66 -5.17 -5.77
C TYR A 131 0.76 -5.03 -6.35
N LEU A 132 1.25 -3.81 -6.57
CA LEU A 132 2.62 -3.55 -7.02
C LEU A 132 3.65 -4.02 -6.01
N PHE A 133 3.38 -3.86 -4.71
CA PHE A 133 4.25 -4.35 -3.64
C PHE A 133 4.39 -5.88 -3.69
N ILE A 134 3.27 -6.61 -3.77
CA ILE A 134 3.28 -8.08 -3.85
C ILE A 134 3.93 -8.54 -5.17
N THR A 135 3.54 -7.91 -6.29
CA THR A 135 4.09 -8.22 -7.62
C THR A 135 5.61 -8.03 -7.66
N SER A 136 6.14 -7.01 -6.98
CA SER A 136 7.58 -6.77 -6.92
C SER A 136 8.34 -7.86 -6.18
N ILE A 137 7.77 -8.43 -5.11
CA ILE A 137 8.34 -9.58 -4.42
C ILE A 137 8.36 -10.80 -5.33
N MET A 138 7.24 -11.09 -6.02
CA MET A 138 7.15 -12.19 -6.96
C MET A 138 8.10 -12.03 -8.17
N LEU A 139 8.25 -10.80 -8.64
CA LEU A 139 9.21 -10.47 -9.71
C LEU A 139 10.65 -10.69 -9.24
N ALA A 140 10.99 -10.23 -8.04
CA ALA A 140 12.31 -10.45 -7.46
C ALA A 140 12.61 -11.95 -7.31
N ALA A 141 11.66 -12.73 -6.78
CA ALA A 141 11.79 -14.19 -6.67
C ALA A 141 11.97 -14.89 -8.02
N THR A 142 11.37 -14.35 -9.08
CA THR A 142 11.52 -14.90 -10.45
C THR A 142 12.88 -14.56 -11.06
N ILE A 143 13.40 -13.35 -10.80
CA ILE A 143 14.70 -12.90 -11.33
C ILE A 143 15.84 -13.59 -10.60
N VAL A 144 15.72 -13.74 -9.29
CA VAL A 144 16.70 -14.45 -8.46
C VAL A 144 16.36 -15.93 -8.53
N ASN A 145 17.10 -16.71 -9.32
CA ASN A 145 16.91 -18.15 -9.41
C ASN A 145 16.76 -18.79 -8.03
N GLN A 146 15.89 -19.81 -7.92
CA GLN A 146 15.51 -20.51 -6.66
C GLN A 146 16.68 -20.95 -5.77
N ASP A 147 17.88 -21.10 -6.33
CA ASP A 147 19.10 -21.46 -5.59
C ASP A 147 19.73 -20.29 -4.79
N ARG A 148 19.14 -19.09 -4.82
CA ARG A 148 19.68 -17.87 -4.19
C ARG A 148 18.61 -17.10 -3.42
N ASP A 149 17.82 -17.78 -2.59
CA ASP A 149 16.74 -17.16 -1.79
C ASP A 149 17.17 -15.94 -1.00
N ALA A 150 18.43 -15.91 -0.51
CA ALA A 150 18.98 -14.78 0.23
C ALA A 150 19.02 -13.46 -0.58
N LEU A 151 19.01 -13.51 -1.93
CA LEU A 151 19.04 -12.30 -2.77
C LEU A 151 17.64 -11.80 -3.16
N THR A 152 16.60 -12.57 -2.92
CA THR A 152 15.21 -12.21 -3.29
C THR A 152 14.76 -10.93 -2.60
N MET A 153 14.95 -10.83 -1.29
CA MET A 153 14.55 -9.65 -0.53
C MET A 153 15.34 -8.38 -0.88
N PRO A 154 16.69 -8.41 -1.02
CA PRO A 154 17.45 -7.26 -1.53
C PRO A 154 17.03 -6.83 -2.95
N ALA A 155 16.71 -7.78 -3.83
CA ALA A 155 16.20 -7.47 -5.16
C ALA A 155 14.82 -6.78 -5.09
N ALA A 156 13.89 -7.27 -4.26
CA ALA A 156 12.61 -6.64 -4.01
C ALA A 156 12.78 -5.21 -3.44
N ALA A 157 13.67 -5.03 -2.47
CA ALA A 157 13.99 -3.72 -1.89
C ALA A 157 14.49 -2.74 -2.95
N SER A 158 15.33 -3.20 -3.89
CA SER A 158 15.79 -2.38 -5.02
C SER A 158 14.65 -1.94 -5.93
N ILE A 159 13.68 -2.83 -6.19
CA ILE A 159 12.47 -2.50 -6.95
C ILE A 159 11.63 -1.48 -6.17
N TRP A 160 11.50 -1.61 -4.84
CA TRP A 160 10.75 -0.64 -4.01
C TRP A 160 11.37 0.74 -4.01
N LEU A 161 12.70 0.86 -4.08
CA LEU A 161 13.35 2.16 -4.27
C LEU A 161 12.93 2.80 -5.61
N GLY A 162 12.93 2.02 -6.68
CA GLY A 162 12.47 2.48 -8.00
C GLY A 162 10.98 2.89 -7.99
N LEU A 163 10.12 2.06 -7.40
CA LEU A 163 8.69 2.36 -7.25
C LEU A 163 8.48 3.62 -6.40
N SER A 164 9.20 3.78 -5.30
CA SER A 164 9.13 4.98 -4.48
C SER A 164 9.48 6.24 -5.27
N ALA A 165 10.55 6.22 -6.07
CA ALA A 165 10.92 7.34 -6.94
C ALA A 165 9.81 7.67 -7.95
N ILE A 166 9.20 6.66 -8.57
CA ILE A 166 8.05 6.82 -9.48
C ILE A 166 6.87 7.45 -8.74
N TRP A 167 6.53 6.97 -7.54
CA TRP A 167 5.42 7.53 -6.75
C TRP A 167 5.65 8.97 -6.34
N ILE A 168 6.88 9.32 -5.92
CA ILE A 168 7.29 10.72 -5.65
C ILE A 168 7.10 11.57 -6.90
N TYR A 169 7.58 11.10 -8.05
CA TYR A 169 7.43 11.82 -9.31
C TYR A 169 5.97 12.05 -9.70
N LEU A 170 5.12 11.01 -9.59
CA LEU A 170 3.70 11.11 -9.91
C LEU A 170 2.95 12.03 -8.92
N ALA A 171 3.28 11.99 -7.63
CA ALA A 171 2.70 12.86 -6.61
C ALA A 171 3.14 14.32 -6.81
N PHE A 172 4.41 14.56 -7.08
CA PHE A 172 4.96 15.88 -7.36
C PHE A 172 4.29 16.54 -8.57
N ASN A 173 4.06 15.78 -9.64
CA ASN A 173 3.36 16.24 -10.84
C ASN A 173 1.82 16.22 -10.71
N ARG A 174 1.27 15.99 -9.52
CA ARG A 174 -0.19 15.96 -9.25
C ARG A 174 -0.94 14.94 -10.12
N LYS A 175 -0.28 13.89 -10.61
CA LYS A 175 -0.90 12.83 -11.42
C LYS A 175 -1.71 11.85 -10.59
N ILE A 176 -1.40 11.75 -9.30
CA ILE A 176 -2.06 10.92 -8.28
C ILE A 176 -2.43 11.76 -7.06
N GLN A 177 -3.13 11.17 -6.09
CA GLN A 177 -3.44 11.81 -4.81
C GLN A 177 -2.13 12.09 -4.05
N VAL A 178 -1.85 13.36 -3.84
CA VAL A 178 -0.52 13.84 -3.43
C VAL A 178 -0.12 13.30 -2.06
N THR A 179 -0.99 13.45 -1.05
CA THR A 179 -0.71 13.01 0.32
C THR A 179 -0.51 11.51 0.39
N LEU A 180 -1.41 10.73 -0.21
CA LEU A 180 -1.32 9.27 -0.24
C LEU A 180 -0.13 8.80 -1.07
N GLY A 181 0.16 9.47 -2.20
CA GLY A 181 1.31 9.17 -3.04
C GLY A 181 2.63 9.32 -2.30
N TYR A 182 2.82 10.43 -1.58
CA TYR A 182 4.02 10.62 -0.75
C TYR A 182 4.07 9.66 0.44
N ALA A 183 2.92 9.34 1.07
CA ALA A 183 2.89 8.37 2.17
C ALA A 183 3.32 6.97 1.70
N LEU A 184 2.79 6.50 0.57
CA LEU A 184 3.15 5.20 -0.01
C LEU A 184 4.61 5.16 -0.46
N ALA A 185 5.11 6.21 -1.13
CA ALA A 185 6.50 6.32 -1.50
C ALA A 185 7.43 6.26 -0.28
N SER A 186 7.09 6.99 0.77
CA SER A 186 7.84 7.01 2.03
C SER A 186 7.85 5.65 2.73
N LEU A 187 6.71 4.94 2.71
CA LEU A 187 6.61 3.59 3.26
C LEU A 187 7.51 2.61 2.49
N LEU A 188 7.51 2.66 1.15
CA LEU A 188 8.36 1.81 0.33
C LEU A 188 9.85 2.09 0.58
N LEU A 189 10.24 3.37 0.70
CA LEU A 189 11.62 3.76 1.08
C LEU A 189 12.00 3.17 2.44
N PHE A 190 11.15 3.34 3.44
CA PHE A 190 11.40 2.81 4.78
C PHE A 190 11.57 1.30 4.76
N LEU A 191 10.64 0.57 4.11
CA LEU A 191 10.71 -0.89 4.00
C LEU A 191 11.97 -1.36 3.26
N ALA A 192 12.35 -0.69 2.17
CA ALA A 192 13.57 -1.02 1.44
C ALA A 192 14.82 -0.87 2.29
N ILE A 193 14.93 0.21 3.08
CA ILE A 193 16.04 0.46 3.99
C ILE A 193 16.11 -0.64 5.06
N GLN A 194 14.96 -1.02 5.66
CA GLN A 194 14.89 -2.06 6.67
C GLN A 194 15.30 -3.43 6.10
N VAL A 195 14.90 -3.76 4.88
CA VAL A 195 15.30 -5.01 4.24
C VAL A 195 16.81 -5.05 4.00
N PHE A 196 17.43 -3.97 3.50
CA PHE A 196 18.89 -3.93 3.34
C PHE A 196 19.61 -4.08 4.66
N PHE A 197 19.07 -3.53 5.74
CA PHE A 197 19.65 -3.68 7.07
C PHE A 197 19.56 -5.14 7.56
N ILE A 198 18.38 -5.76 7.52
CA ILE A 198 18.15 -7.15 7.97
C ILE A 198 18.98 -8.16 7.16
N GLN A 199 19.31 -7.84 5.92
CA GLN A 199 20.12 -8.68 5.02
C GLN A 199 21.63 -8.36 5.10
N ASP A 200 22.09 -7.75 6.18
CA ASP A 200 23.50 -7.39 6.45
C ASP A 200 24.14 -6.45 5.41
N HIS A 201 23.32 -5.76 4.60
CA HIS A 201 23.78 -4.74 3.67
C HIS A 201 23.85 -3.34 4.33
N HIS A 202 24.47 -3.25 5.52
CA HIS A 202 24.44 -2.07 6.38
C HIS A 202 24.90 -0.79 5.68
N LEU A 203 25.99 -0.84 4.90
CA LEU A 203 26.48 0.34 4.19
C LEU A 203 25.45 0.88 3.19
N ILE A 204 24.82 0.00 2.43
CA ILE A 204 23.77 0.37 1.47
C ILE A 204 22.59 0.96 2.22
N SER A 205 22.15 0.32 3.31
CA SER A 205 21.04 0.79 4.15
C SER A 205 21.28 2.22 4.64
N TYR A 206 22.46 2.53 5.21
CA TYR A 206 22.76 3.86 5.72
C TYR A 206 22.89 4.91 4.61
N LEU A 207 23.50 4.57 3.47
CA LEU A 207 23.58 5.48 2.32
C LEU A 207 22.19 5.81 1.77
N VAL A 208 21.35 4.79 1.57
CA VAL A 208 19.96 4.98 1.10
C VAL A 208 19.18 5.79 2.12
N ALA A 209 19.31 5.51 3.43
CA ALA A 209 18.65 6.27 4.49
C ALA A 209 19.07 7.76 4.46
N ALA A 210 20.37 8.06 4.39
CA ALA A 210 20.87 9.43 4.36
C ALA A 210 20.35 10.21 3.14
N VAL A 211 20.41 9.60 1.95
CA VAL A 211 19.90 10.20 0.71
C VAL A 211 18.38 10.41 0.79
N SER A 212 17.64 9.42 1.31
CA SER A 212 16.18 9.50 1.46
C SER A 212 15.77 10.60 2.43
N VAL A 213 16.42 10.69 3.59
CA VAL A 213 16.16 11.75 4.58
C VAL A 213 16.41 13.12 3.95
N TYR A 214 17.53 13.31 3.28
CA TYR A 214 17.82 14.57 2.61
C TYR A 214 16.79 14.92 1.53
N ALA A 215 16.47 13.99 0.64
CA ALA A 215 15.52 14.20 -0.45
C ALA A 215 14.09 14.51 0.06
N LEU A 216 13.60 13.73 1.02
CA LEU A 216 12.27 13.94 1.60
C LEU A 216 12.17 15.26 2.36
N MET A 217 13.22 15.65 3.10
CA MET A 217 13.25 16.95 3.77
C MET A 217 13.28 18.11 2.78
N ARG A 218 14.01 18.00 1.67
CA ARG A 218 14.01 19.01 0.59
C ARG A 218 12.62 19.12 -0.04
N LEU A 219 11.96 17.99 -0.31
CA LEU A 219 10.58 17.97 -0.81
C LEU A 219 9.60 18.56 0.20
N TYR A 220 9.77 18.28 1.50
CA TYR A 220 8.94 18.89 2.54
C TYR A 220 9.03 20.41 2.57
N LEU A 221 10.23 20.98 2.37
CA LEU A 221 10.41 22.43 2.33
C LEU A 221 9.62 23.08 1.17
N ILE A 222 9.42 22.35 0.06
CA ILE A 222 8.68 22.79 -1.12
C ILE A 222 7.17 22.57 -0.94
N GLU A 223 6.77 21.34 -0.62
CA GLU A 223 5.38 20.90 -0.68
C GLU A 223 4.61 21.09 0.64
N ARG A 224 5.31 21.12 1.80
CA ARG A 224 4.73 21.28 3.14
C ARG A 224 3.67 20.24 3.49
N ILE A 225 3.82 19.00 3.01
CA ILE A 225 2.90 17.89 3.22
C ILE A 225 3.43 16.98 4.32
N TRP A 226 2.61 16.61 5.30
CA TRP A 226 3.00 15.91 6.52
C TRP A 226 3.75 14.58 6.32
N PRO A 227 3.44 13.68 5.35
CA PRO A 227 4.23 12.47 5.14
C PRO A 227 5.70 12.74 4.83
N LEU A 228 5.99 13.85 4.12
CA LEU A 228 7.36 14.26 3.80
C LEU A 228 8.13 14.79 5.02
N LEU A 229 7.45 15.09 6.12
CA LEU A 229 8.08 15.44 7.39
C LEU A 229 8.28 14.19 8.26
N VAL A 230 7.23 13.39 8.41
CA VAL A 230 7.23 12.24 9.33
C VAL A 230 8.17 11.13 8.84
N ALA A 231 8.17 10.84 7.54
CA ALA A 231 8.96 9.75 7.00
C ALA A 231 10.48 9.91 7.20
N PRO A 232 11.13 11.04 6.86
CA PRO A 232 12.57 11.20 7.09
C PRO A 232 12.92 11.15 8.56
N LEU A 233 12.03 11.60 9.45
CA LEU A 233 12.24 11.50 10.90
C LEU A 233 12.20 10.04 11.36
N LEU A 234 11.27 9.24 10.88
CA LEU A 234 11.22 7.80 11.16
C LEU A 234 12.46 7.10 10.60
N ILE A 235 12.80 7.33 9.33
CA ILE A 235 14.00 6.73 8.70
C ILE A 235 15.25 7.06 9.51
N ALA A 236 15.48 8.34 9.86
CA ALA A 236 16.64 8.75 10.62
C ALA A 236 16.69 8.10 12.00
N ASN A 237 15.57 8.10 12.73
CA ASN A 237 15.50 7.53 14.08
C ASN A 237 15.79 6.02 14.07
N PHE A 238 15.18 5.27 13.14
CA PHE A 238 15.43 3.83 13.04
C PHE A 238 16.87 3.54 12.62
N SER A 239 17.43 4.25 11.63
CA SER A 239 18.82 4.04 11.19
C SER A 239 19.84 4.38 12.29
N ILE A 240 19.57 5.40 13.12
CA ILE A 240 20.42 5.72 14.28
C ILE A 240 20.32 4.62 15.34
N ALA A 241 19.09 4.12 15.63
CA ALA A 241 18.90 3.03 16.58
C ALA A 241 19.60 1.75 16.15
N GLU A 242 19.55 1.43 14.87
CA GLU A 242 20.23 0.29 14.25
C GLU A 242 21.76 0.45 14.31
N LEU A 243 22.28 1.64 14.03
CA LEU A 243 23.71 1.92 14.14
C LEU A 243 24.21 1.74 15.58
N ILE A 244 23.46 2.22 16.56
CA ILE A 244 23.77 2.02 18.00
C ILE A 244 23.71 0.54 18.37
N SER A 245 22.67 -0.17 17.91
CA SER A 245 22.54 -1.60 18.15
C SER A 245 23.70 -2.38 17.56
N ALA A 246 24.11 -2.06 16.33
CA ALA A 246 25.23 -2.71 15.65
C ALA A 246 26.59 -2.41 16.32
N THR A 247 26.78 -1.20 16.87
CA THR A 247 28.05 -0.80 17.49
C THR A 247 28.23 -1.35 18.91
N LEU A 248 27.14 -1.38 19.71
CA LEU A 248 27.19 -1.88 21.10
C LEU A 248 27.06 -3.39 21.19
N GLY A 249 26.40 -4.01 20.20
CA GLY A 249 26.18 -5.45 20.15
C GLY A 249 25.21 -6.00 21.21
N GLY A 250 24.71 -7.22 20.99
CA GLY A 250 23.89 -7.96 21.92
C GLY A 250 22.57 -7.30 22.36
N SER A 251 22.02 -7.75 23.46
CA SER A 251 20.76 -7.24 24.02
C SER A 251 20.86 -5.78 24.50
N LEU A 252 22.03 -5.38 25.01
CA LEU A 252 22.29 -4.02 25.44
C LEU A 252 22.22 -3.02 24.28
N GLY A 253 22.77 -3.38 23.12
CA GLY A 253 22.69 -2.55 21.92
C GLY A 253 21.26 -2.35 21.46
N ALA A 254 20.45 -3.41 21.42
CA ALA A 254 19.05 -3.34 21.03
C ALA A 254 18.21 -2.46 21.98
N VAL A 255 18.38 -2.62 23.29
CA VAL A 255 17.68 -1.80 24.32
C VAL A 255 18.09 -0.34 24.21
N THR A 256 19.40 -0.07 24.09
CA THR A 256 19.91 1.30 23.99
C THR A 256 19.44 1.97 22.68
N GLY A 257 19.48 1.23 21.57
CA GLY A 257 18.98 1.71 20.28
C GLY A 257 17.49 2.10 20.34
N LEU A 258 16.64 1.24 20.89
CA LEU A 258 15.22 1.52 21.09
C LEU A 258 14.97 2.71 22.02
N PHE A 259 15.73 2.81 23.11
CA PHE A 259 15.64 3.96 24.03
C PHE A 259 15.98 5.26 23.34
N VAL A 260 17.10 5.32 22.61
CA VAL A 260 17.51 6.51 21.86
C VAL A 260 16.49 6.88 20.80
N ALA A 261 15.98 5.90 20.03
CA ALA A 261 14.91 6.14 19.06
C ALA A 261 13.66 6.73 19.72
N GLY A 262 13.23 6.20 20.86
CA GLY A 262 12.10 6.71 21.62
C GLY A 262 12.30 8.16 22.07
N VAL A 263 13.46 8.48 22.64
CA VAL A 263 13.82 9.85 23.06
C VAL A 263 13.84 10.80 21.87
N LEU A 264 14.46 10.42 20.75
CA LEU A 264 14.51 11.24 19.54
C LEU A 264 13.10 11.50 18.97
N LEU A 265 12.21 10.51 18.96
CA LEU A 265 10.83 10.68 18.52
C LEU A 265 10.06 11.67 19.42
N ILE A 266 10.24 11.59 20.74
CA ILE A 266 9.62 12.52 21.68
C ILE A 266 10.12 13.95 21.45
N VAL A 267 11.45 14.14 21.37
CA VAL A 267 12.07 15.45 21.14
C VAL A 267 11.57 16.05 19.81
N THR A 268 11.55 15.23 18.76
CA THR A 268 11.08 15.65 17.43
C THR A 268 9.60 16.03 17.46
N SER A 269 8.76 15.24 18.13
CA SER A 269 7.33 15.54 18.28
C SER A 269 7.11 16.89 19.00
N LEU A 270 7.84 17.14 20.08
CA LEU A 270 7.79 18.41 20.80
C LEU A 270 8.26 19.60 19.93
N TYR A 271 9.33 19.41 19.16
CA TYR A 271 9.82 20.43 18.26
C TYR A 271 8.81 20.78 17.16
N VAL A 272 8.25 19.76 16.50
CA VAL A 272 7.23 19.93 15.44
C VAL A 272 5.99 20.64 16.01
N THR A 273 5.50 20.22 17.17
CA THR A 273 4.34 20.86 17.82
C THR A 273 4.59 22.33 18.13
N ARG A 274 5.80 22.67 18.62
CA ARG A 274 6.18 24.06 18.88
C ARG A 274 6.27 24.89 17.60
N SER A 275 6.85 24.33 16.53
CA SER A 275 7.02 25.03 15.26
C SER A 275 5.68 25.30 14.55
N LEU A 276 4.69 24.42 14.72
CA LEU A 276 3.35 24.59 14.17
C LEU A 276 2.52 25.62 14.94
N ASN A 277 2.79 25.80 16.24
CA ASN A 277 2.08 26.73 17.10
C ASN A 277 2.69 28.15 17.13
N GLN A 278 3.79 28.41 16.41
CA GLN A 278 4.30 29.77 16.30
C GLN A 278 3.37 30.61 15.40
N PRO A 279 2.87 31.76 15.89
CA PRO A 279 2.08 32.66 15.06
C PRO A 279 2.92 33.08 13.85
N LYS A 280 2.33 32.97 12.65
CA LYS A 280 2.96 33.51 11.44
C LYS A 280 3.31 34.97 11.70
N ARG A 281 4.60 35.28 11.83
CA ARG A 281 5.04 36.66 11.80
C ARG A 281 4.64 37.23 10.43
N SER A 282 3.59 38.05 10.46
CA SER A 282 3.12 38.87 9.35
C SER A 282 4.15 39.91 8.96
#